data_01337eb035ea35544a73befb9d95b29a
#
_entry.id   01337eb035ea35544a73befb9d95b29a
#
_cell.length_a   1.000
_cell.length_b   1.000
_cell.length_c   1.000
_cell.angle_alpha   90.00
_cell.angle_beta   90.00
_cell.angle_gamma   90.00
#
_symmetry.space_group_name_H-M   'P 1'
#
loop_
_entity.id
_entity.type
_entity.pdbx_description
1 polymer ?
#
loop_
_entity_poly.entity_id
_entity_poly.type
_entity_poly.pdbx_seq_one_letter_code
_entity_poly.pdbx_strand_id
1 'polypeptide(L)'
;MIYDIFRWIGVISGYPFYWLFFSRKLYYENENARKKVKGKALVISNHYCPFDYVLNVFLFFPRKLYVVASEDAFRNKLISFGMKFWGGIQANRITKSMRFVVESVRELKKGHLVQIFPEGHNTDDGTIKSFYPSYIVIALKSQAPIIPV
;
A
#
# COMPACT_ATOMS: atom_id res chain seq x y z
N MET A 1 14.11 -7.74 -11.86
CA MET A 1 14.25 -9.21 -11.82
C MET A 1 14.81 -9.70 -10.49
N ILE A 2 16.07 -9.39 -10.11
CA ILE A 2 16.67 -9.89 -8.84
C ILE A 2 15.86 -9.45 -7.60
N TYR A 3 15.42 -8.19 -7.55
CA TYR A 3 14.58 -7.66 -6.47
C TYR A 3 13.22 -8.37 -6.36
N ASP A 4 12.66 -8.82 -7.45
CA ASP A 4 11.40 -9.55 -7.43
C ASP A 4 11.57 -10.94 -6.82
N ILE A 5 12.71 -11.61 -7.08
CA ILE A 5 13.04 -12.91 -6.48
C ILE A 5 13.14 -12.79 -4.97
N PHE A 6 13.89 -11.82 -4.45
CA PHE A 6 14.02 -11.61 -3.01
C PHE A 6 12.68 -11.24 -2.36
N ARG A 7 11.86 -10.45 -3.05
CA ARG A 7 10.51 -10.13 -2.59
C ARG A 7 9.65 -11.40 -2.48
N TRP A 8 9.70 -12.27 -3.48
CA TRP A 8 9.01 -13.55 -3.46
C TRP A 8 9.46 -14.41 -2.29
N ILE A 9 10.78 -14.53 -2.07
CA ILE A 9 11.33 -15.26 -0.92
C ILE A 9 10.81 -14.68 0.39
N GLY A 10 10.85 -13.34 0.55
CA GLY A 10 10.37 -12.67 1.76
C GLY A 10 8.87 -12.87 2.03
N VAL A 11 8.03 -12.85 0.98
CA VAL A 11 6.59 -13.12 1.16
C VAL A 11 6.34 -14.60 1.47
N ILE A 12 6.97 -15.51 0.74
CA ILE A 12 6.78 -16.95 0.96
C ILE A 12 7.25 -17.36 2.36
N SER A 13 8.41 -16.87 2.81
CA SER A 13 8.92 -17.16 4.16
C SER A 13 8.08 -16.50 5.26
N GLY A 14 7.50 -15.33 5.01
CA GLY A 14 6.62 -14.64 5.95
C GLY A 14 5.18 -15.22 6.00
N TYR A 15 4.77 -15.96 4.97
CA TYR A 15 3.39 -16.45 4.89
C TYR A 15 2.96 -17.37 6.05
N PRO A 16 3.79 -18.31 6.55
CA PRO A 16 3.45 -19.12 7.73
C PRO A 16 3.24 -18.26 8.97
N PHE A 17 4.09 -17.25 9.19
CA PHE A 17 3.92 -16.31 10.31
C PHE A 17 2.67 -15.48 10.16
N TYR A 18 2.40 -14.97 8.97
CA TYR A 18 1.16 -14.25 8.67
C TYR A 18 -0.06 -15.10 8.99
N TRP A 19 -0.08 -16.36 8.57
CA TRP A 19 -1.20 -17.27 8.81
C TRP A 19 -1.36 -17.62 10.30
N LEU A 20 -0.23 -17.77 11.03
CA LEU A 20 -0.23 -18.15 12.45
C LEU A 20 -0.69 -16.99 13.35
N PHE A 21 -0.23 -15.77 13.07
CA PHE A 21 -0.47 -14.61 13.94
C PHE A 21 -1.66 -13.77 13.56
N PHE A 22 -2.13 -13.83 12.30
CA PHE A 22 -3.22 -13.03 11.81
C PHE A 22 -4.37 -13.90 11.30
N SER A 23 -5.38 -14.10 12.16
CA SER A 23 -6.64 -14.78 11.78
C SER A 23 -7.48 -13.85 10.89
N ARG A 24 -7.14 -13.78 9.60
CA ARG A 24 -7.87 -12.91 8.68
C ARG A 24 -9.25 -13.48 8.34
N LYS A 25 -10.26 -12.62 8.36
CA LYS A 25 -11.55 -12.86 7.72
C LYS A 25 -11.71 -11.83 6.61
N LEU A 26 -12.03 -12.29 5.41
CA LEU A 26 -12.26 -11.42 4.27
C LEU A 26 -13.77 -11.29 4.04
N TYR A 27 -14.25 -10.07 4.13
CA TYR A 27 -15.63 -9.73 3.81
C TYR A 27 -15.62 -8.95 2.49
N TYR A 28 -16.51 -9.35 1.59
CA TYR A 28 -16.62 -8.72 0.28
C TYR A 28 -18.00 -8.09 0.16
N GLU A 29 -18.05 -6.88 -0.33
CA GLU A 29 -19.31 -6.18 -0.57
C GLU A 29 -20.22 -6.96 -1.53
N ASN A 30 -19.63 -7.59 -2.53
CA ASN A 30 -20.36 -8.37 -3.53
C ASN A 30 -19.43 -9.39 -4.22
N GLU A 31 -20.01 -10.28 -5.05
CA GLU A 31 -19.27 -11.33 -5.78
C GLU A 31 -18.20 -10.75 -6.75
N ASN A 32 -18.38 -9.54 -7.28
CA ASN A 32 -17.38 -8.92 -8.13
C ASN A 32 -16.14 -8.49 -7.34
N ALA A 33 -16.31 -8.06 -6.09
CA ALA A 33 -15.21 -7.68 -5.20
C ALA A 33 -14.31 -8.87 -4.84
N ARG A 34 -14.81 -10.12 -4.93
CA ARG A 34 -14.00 -11.34 -4.74
C ARG A 34 -13.04 -11.62 -5.89
N LYS A 35 -13.26 -11.03 -7.06
CA LYS A 35 -12.43 -11.28 -8.23
C LYS A 35 -11.04 -10.67 -8.03
N LYS A 36 -10.02 -11.39 -8.47
CA LYS A 36 -8.65 -10.88 -8.44
C LYS A 36 -8.54 -9.59 -9.26
N VAL A 37 -7.97 -8.57 -8.65
CA VAL A 37 -7.71 -7.29 -9.29
C VAL A 37 -6.77 -7.49 -10.48
N LYS A 38 -7.19 -7.07 -11.66
CA LYS A 38 -6.38 -7.09 -12.89
C LYS A 38 -5.96 -5.66 -13.25
N GLY A 39 -4.73 -5.50 -13.77
CA GLY A 39 -4.22 -4.18 -14.16
C GLY A 39 -3.91 -3.25 -12.98
N LYS A 40 -3.85 -1.96 -13.23
CA LYS A 40 -3.58 -0.93 -12.21
C LYS A 40 -4.76 -0.76 -11.26
N ALA A 41 -4.47 -0.47 -10.00
CA ALA A 41 -5.48 -0.02 -9.05
C ALA A 41 -4.86 0.78 -7.91
N LEU A 42 -5.58 1.78 -7.44
CA LEU A 42 -5.26 2.52 -6.23
C LEU A 42 -5.99 1.87 -5.05
N VAL A 43 -5.24 1.25 -4.17
CA VAL A 43 -5.76 0.63 -2.96
C VAL A 43 -5.82 1.69 -1.86
N ILE A 44 -6.96 1.84 -1.23
CA ILE A 44 -7.13 2.70 -0.06
C ILE A 44 -7.58 1.87 1.13
N SER A 45 -7.02 2.14 2.29
CA SER A 45 -7.45 1.54 3.54
C SER A 45 -7.32 2.55 4.68
N ASN A 46 -8.07 2.35 5.75
CA ASN A 46 -7.81 3.02 7.01
C ASN A 46 -6.47 2.57 7.60
N HIS A 47 -5.92 3.33 8.53
CA HIS A 47 -4.60 3.08 9.10
C HIS A 47 -4.68 2.96 10.63
N TYR A 48 -4.84 1.72 11.07
CA TYR A 48 -4.95 1.41 12.49
C TYR A 48 -3.60 1.05 13.12
N CYS A 49 -2.78 0.29 12.39
CA CYS A 49 -1.53 -0.17 12.94
C CYS A 49 -0.37 -0.10 11.92
N PRO A 50 0.88 0.03 12.36
CA PRO A 50 2.03 0.11 11.46
C PRO A 50 2.19 -1.10 10.50
N PHE A 51 1.55 -2.23 10.81
CA PHE A 51 1.65 -3.45 9.99
C PHE A 51 0.56 -3.58 8.93
N ASP A 52 -0.40 -2.65 8.82
CA ASP A 52 -1.50 -2.73 7.85
C ASP A 52 -1.00 -2.90 6.42
N TYR A 53 0.11 -2.23 6.06
CA TYR A 53 0.69 -2.38 4.73
C TYR A 53 1.21 -3.81 4.48
N VAL A 54 1.74 -4.48 5.51
CA VAL A 54 2.23 -5.86 5.41
C VAL A 54 1.07 -6.80 5.15
N LEU A 55 -0.04 -6.63 5.87
CA LEU A 55 -1.26 -7.42 5.67
C LEU A 55 -1.77 -7.28 4.23
N ASN A 56 -1.76 -6.05 3.70
CA ASN A 56 -2.21 -5.79 2.34
C ASN A 56 -1.23 -6.33 1.28
N VAL A 57 0.09 -6.36 1.56
CA VAL A 57 1.06 -7.03 0.68
C VAL A 57 0.71 -8.52 0.52
N PHE A 58 0.37 -9.21 1.62
CA PHE A 58 -0.08 -10.61 1.56
C PHE A 58 -1.44 -10.78 0.87
N LEU A 59 -2.35 -9.83 1.05
CA LEU A 59 -3.67 -9.86 0.41
C LEU A 59 -3.56 -9.81 -1.12
N PHE A 60 -2.68 -8.96 -1.65
CA PHE A 60 -2.52 -8.77 -3.09
C PHE A 60 -1.45 -9.65 -3.73
N PHE A 61 -0.77 -10.49 -2.95
CA PHE A 61 0.24 -11.41 -3.49
C PHE A 61 -0.37 -12.31 -4.59
N PRO A 62 0.32 -12.56 -5.71
CA PRO A 62 1.74 -12.29 -6.02
C PRO A 62 2.02 -10.91 -6.63
N ARG A 63 1.02 -10.04 -6.73
CA ARG A 63 1.18 -8.72 -7.33
C ARG A 63 1.99 -7.81 -6.42
N LYS A 64 2.88 -7.00 -7.02
CA LYS A 64 3.62 -6.01 -6.26
C LYS A 64 2.70 -4.86 -5.87
N LEU A 65 2.62 -4.58 -4.56
CA LEU A 65 1.92 -3.46 -4.00
C LEU A 65 2.96 -2.40 -3.61
N TYR A 66 2.88 -1.23 -4.24
CA TYR A 66 3.65 -0.05 -3.83
C TYR A 66 2.90 0.65 -2.72
N VAL A 67 3.61 1.16 -1.70
CA VAL A 67 2.98 1.75 -0.52
C VAL A 67 3.47 3.17 -0.32
N VAL A 68 2.55 4.11 -0.22
CA VAL A 68 2.86 5.48 0.18
C VAL A 68 3.05 5.52 1.70
N ALA A 69 4.24 5.88 2.15
CA ALA A 69 4.59 5.95 3.56
C ALA A 69 5.25 7.30 3.91
N SER A 70 5.12 7.71 5.16
CA SER A 70 5.71 8.96 5.64
C SER A 70 7.24 8.93 5.57
N GLU A 71 7.87 10.09 5.51
CA GLU A 71 9.34 10.21 5.54
C GLU A 71 9.96 9.59 6.78
N ASP A 72 9.24 9.54 7.90
CA ASP A 72 9.72 8.93 9.13
C ASP A 72 10.07 7.44 8.96
N ALA A 73 9.30 6.72 8.14
CA ALA A 73 9.57 5.32 7.79
C ALA A 73 10.90 5.16 7.02
N PHE A 74 11.42 6.25 6.44
CA PHE A 74 12.67 6.23 5.68
C PHE A 74 13.89 6.79 6.44
N ARG A 75 13.71 7.26 7.68
CA ARG A 75 14.82 7.80 8.49
C ARG A 75 15.85 6.75 8.87
N ASN A 76 15.41 5.57 9.26
CA ASN A 76 16.32 4.46 9.54
C ASN A 76 16.83 3.87 8.22
N LYS A 77 18.16 3.79 8.06
CA LYS A 77 18.79 3.31 6.80
C LYS A 77 18.36 1.89 6.42
N LEU A 78 18.23 0.98 7.40
CA LEU A 78 17.84 -0.40 7.16
C LEU A 78 16.36 -0.48 6.73
N ILE A 79 15.49 0.24 7.45
CA ILE A 79 14.06 0.32 7.11
C ILE A 79 13.89 0.99 5.75
N SER A 80 14.61 2.08 5.48
CA SER A 80 14.59 2.79 4.19
C SER A 80 15.00 1.87 3.04
N PHE A 81 16.04 1.07 3.23
CA PHE A 81 16.44 0.07 2.23
C PHE A 81 15.32 -0.94 1.99
N GLY A 82 14.76 -1.50 3.05
CA GLY A 82 13.62 -2.41 2.97
C GLY A 82 12.42 -1.78 2.28
N MET A 83 12.02 -0.57 2.69
CA MET A 83 10.89 0.15 2.09
C MET A 83 11.08 0.39 0.60
N LYS A 84 12.26 0.86 0.17
CA LYS A 84 12.57 1.05 -1.26
C LYS A 84 12.52 -0.27 -2.03
N PHE A 85 13.05 -1.31 -1.43
CA PHE A 85 13.06 -2.65 -1.98
C PHE A 85 11.63 -3.20 -2.19
N TRP A 86 10.74 -3.00 -1.20
CA TRP A 86 9.36 -3.47 -1.25
C TRP A 86 8.43 -2.55 -2.05
N GLY A 87 8.91 -1.39 -2.50
CA GLY A 87 8.16 -0.45 -3.31
C GLY A 87 7.56 0.70 -2.49
N GLY A 88 8.23 1.11 -1.42
CA GLY A 88 7.83 2.29 -0.66
C GLY A 88 7.98 3.57 -1.46
N ILE A 89 6.93 4.38 -1.50
CA ILE A 89 6.89 5.71 -2.07
C ILE A 89 6.88 6.71 -0.91
N GLN A 90 7.92 7.54 -0.83
CA GLN A 90 8.07 8.48 0.28
C GLN A 90 7.16 9.69 0.12
N ALA A 91 6.29 9.92 1.11
CA ALA A 91 5.51 11.15 1.25
C ALA A 91 6.17 12.06 2.28
N ASN A 92 6.49 13.29 1.86
CA ASN A 92 7.03 14.29 2.78
C ASN A 92 5.89 15.19 3.28
N ARG A 93 5.61 15.12 4.58
CA ARG A 93 4.55 15.89 5.23
C ARG A 93 4.95 17.33 5.47
N ILE A 94 6.23 17.58 5.77
CA ILE A 94 6.75 18.89 6.16
C ILE A 94 6.78 19.82 4.95
N THR A 95 7.35 19.34 3.84
CA THR A 95 7.50 20.16 2.63
C THR A 95 6.23 20.21 1.78
N LYS A 96 5.17 19.48 2.16
CA LYS A 96 3.93 19.30 1.37
C LYS A 96 4.22 18.95 -0.10
N SER A 97 5.33 18.27 -0.34
CA SER A 97 5.78 17.92 -1.67
C SER A 97 4.81 16.94 -2.32
N MET A 98 4.34 17.29 -3.52
CA MET A 98 3.48 16.41 -4.33
C MET A 98 4.25 15.30 -5.06
N ARG A 99 5.53 15.10 -4.72
CA ARG A 99 6.38 14.09 -5.37
C ARG A 99 5.80 12.69 -5.28
N PHE A 100 5.26 12.32 -4.11
CA PHE A 100 4.62 11.01 -3.93
C PHE A 100 3.42 10.82 -4.86
N VAL A 101 2.66 11.88 -5.17
CA VAL A 101 1.55 11.83 -6.13
C VAL A 101 2.08 11.49 -7.53
N VAL A 102 3.14 12.16 -7.96
CA VAL A 102 3.76 11.91 -9.27
C VAL A 102 4.31 10.49 -9.35
N GLU A 103 5.00 10.03 -8.31
CA GLU A 103 5.54 8.67 -8.24
C GLU A 103 4.41 7.62 -8.24
N SER A 104 3.35 7.83 -7.47
CA SER A 104 2.18 6.94 -7.43
C SER A 104 1.51 6.83 -8.80
N VAL A 105 1.28 7.96 -9.47
CA VAL A 105 0.72 7.99 -10.82
C VAL A 105 1.61 7.25 -11.81
N ARG A 106 2.93 7.43 -11.70
CA ARG A 106 3.90 6.73 -12.57
C ARG A 106 3.81 5.21 -12.40
N GLU A 107 3.76 4.71 -11.15
CA GLU A 107 3.68 3.26 -10.90
C GLU A 107 2.32 2.69 -11.32
N LEU A 108 1.22 3.41 -11.10
CA LEU A 108 -0.09 3.01 -11.59
C LEU A 108 -0.13 2.93 -13.13
N LYS A 109 0.46 3.90 -13.84
CA LYS A 109 0.53 3.88 -15.32
C LYS A 109 1.34 2.71 -15.87
N LYS A 110 2.25 2.12 -15.08
CA LYS A 110 2.95 0.87 -15.42
C LYS A 110 2.10 -0.39 -15.19
N GLY A 111 0.88 -0.25 -14.70
CA GLY A 111 -0.01 -1.39 -14.41
C GLY A 111 0.13 -1.95 -12.99
N HIS A 112 0.87 -1.27 -12.11
CA HIS A 112 1.08 -1.71 -10.74
C HIS A 112 -0.09 -1.34 -9.82
N LEU A 113 -0.08 -1.94 -8.61
CA LEU A 113 -0.93 -1.52 -7.50
C LEU A 113 -0.19 -0.49 -6.65
N VAL A 114 -0.90 0.54 -6.22
CA VAL A 114 -0.39 1.52 -5.27
C VAL A 114 -1.37 1.61 -4.11
N GLN A 115 -0.87 1.51 -2.89
CA GLN A 115 -1.63 1.71 -1.67
C GLN A 115 -1.35 3.08 -1.06
N ILE A 116 -2.39 3.73 -0.61
CA ILE A 116 -2.33 4.92 0.21
C ILE A 116 -3.28 4.80 1.40
N PHE A 117 -2.85 5.30 2.54
CA PHE A 117 -3.69 5.52 3.71
C PHE A 117 -4.16 6.97 3.68
N PRO A 118 -5.41 7.24 3.25
CA PRO A 118 -5.83 8.61 2.98
C PRO A 118 -5.94 9.47 4.24
N GLU A 119 -5.99 8.86 5.43
CA GLU A 119 -5.96 9.54 6.73
C GLU A 119 -4.58 10.18 7.01
N GLY A 120 -3.52 9.67 6.40
CA GLY A 120 -2.16 10.20 6.52
C GLY A 120 -1.47 9.93 7.87
N HIS A 121 -2.13 9.32 8.84
CA HIS A 121 -1.59 8.92 10.15
C HIS A 121 -2.36 7.73 10.71
N ASN A 122 -1.79 7.05 11.68
CA ASN A 122 -2.48 5.97 12.39
C ASN A 122 -3.58 6.54 13.29
N THR A 123 -4.65 5.78 13.50
CA THR A 123 -5.70 6.10 14.46
C THR A 123 -5.54 5.25 15.70
N ASP A 124 -5.47 5.88 16.87
CA ASP A 124 -5.30 5.17 18.14
C ASP A 124 -6.63 4.65 18.71
N ASP A 125 -7.74 5.25 18.28
CA ASP A 125 -9.09 5.00 18.78
C ASP A 125 -9.95 4.11 17.86
N GLY A 126 -9.37 3.65 16.74
CA GLY A 126 -10.08 2.84 15.74
C GLY A 126 -11.11 3.59 14.92
N THR A 127 -11.24 4.91 15.07
CA THR A 127 -12.16 5.72 14.27
C THR A 127 -11.53 6.13 12.96
N ILE A 128 -12.30 6.10 11.88
CA ILE A 128 -11.86 6.62 10.59
C ILE A 128 -11.82 8.14 10.65
N LYS A 129 -10.65 8.72 10.39
CA LYS A 129 -10.45 10.16 10.35
C LYS A 129 -10.76 10.73 8.96
N SER A 130 -10.72 12.06 8.84
CA SER A 130 -10.91 12.73 7.55
C SER A 130 -9.82 12.37 6.55
N PHE A 131 -10.20 12.19 5.29
CA PHE A 131 -9.30 11.80 4.22
C PHE A 131 -8.68 13.01 3.52
N TYR A 132 -7.37 13.00 3.35
CA TYR A 132 -6.70 13.96 2.49
C TYR A 132 -7.04 13.70 1.02
N PRO A 133 -7.32 14.74 0.22
CA PRO A 133 -7.81 14.57 -1.16
C PRO A 133 -6.75 14.05 -2.15
N SER A 134 -5.53 13.82 -1.71
CA SER A 134 -4.41 13.37 -2.59
C SER A 134 -4.72 12.06 -3.31
N TYR A 135 -5.46 11.14 -2.72
CA TYR A 135 -5.83 9.88 -3.36
C TYR A 135 -6.76 10.10 -4.57
N ILE A 136 -7.64 11.11 -4.50
CA ILE A 136 -8.51 11.48 -5.62
C ILE A 136 -7.67 11.98 -6.79
N VAL A 137 -6.69 12.86 -6.50
CA VAL A 137 -5.77 13.39 -7.52
C VAL A 137 -4.96 12.27 -8.18
N ILE A 138 -4.49 11.29 -7.39
CA ILE A 138 -3.77 10.12 -7.91
C ILE A 138 -4.68 9.29 -8.82
N ALA A 139 -5.89 8.98 -8.37
CA ALA A 139 -6.86 8.19 -9.14
C ALA A 139 -7.20 8.85 -10.48
N LEU A 140 -7.55 10.14 -10.45
CA LEU A 140 -7.90 10.90 -11.66
C LEU A 140 -6.74 10.97 -12.66
N LYS A 141 -5.52 11.33 -12.19
CA LYS A 141 -4.34 11.46 -13.07
C LYS A 141 -3.86 10.13 -13.62
N SER A 142 -4.06 9.05 -12.92
CA SER A 142 -3.68 7.71 -13.37
C SER A 142 -4.79 6.98 -14.10
N GLN A 143 -6.04 7.42 -13.97
CA GLN A 143 -7.24 6.69 -14.41
C GLN A 143 -7.27 5.28 -13.82
N ALA A 144 -6.87 5.14 -12.56
CA ALA A 144 -6.88 3.87 -11.84
C ALA A 144 -8.19 3.73 -11.05
N PRO A 145 -8.81 2.55 -11.07
CA PRO A 145 -9.92 2.28 -10.16
C PRO A 145 -9.44 2.34 -8.72
N ILE A 146 -10.31 2.81 -7.82
CA ILE A 146 -10.07 2.82 -6.38
C ILE A 146 -10.64 1.53 -5.80
N ILE A 147 -9.85 0.86 -4.98
CA ILE A 147 -10.25 -0.36 -4.27
C ILE A 147 -10.12 -0.10 -2.77
N PRO A 148 -11.23 0.02 -2.04
CA PRO A 148 -11.20 0.07 -0.60
C PRO A 148 -10.90 -1.32 -0.01
N VAL A 149 -10.14 -1.32 1.09
CA VAL A 149 -9.75 -2.55 1.83
C VAL A 149 -9.87 -2.30 3.32
#